data_ddb478e071bb85d43f7f3cca9c7fc2df
#
_entry.id   ddb478e071bb85d43f7f3cca9c7fc2df
#
_cell.length_a   1.000
_cell.length_b   1.000
_cell.length_c   1.000
_cell.angle_alpha   90.00
_cell.angle_beta   90.00
_cell.angle_gamma   90.00
#
_symmetry.space_group_name_H-M   'P 1'
#
loop_
_entity.id
_entity.type
_entity.pdbx_description
1 polymer ?
#
loop_
_entity_poly.entity_id
_entity_poly.type
_entity_poly.pdbx_seq_one_letter_code
_entity_poly.pdbx_strand_id
1 'polypeptide(L)'
;MLQEKTKPTAAQNAAIKTVVQPYLFFTGRCEEAVAFYKKALGAEIEMLMHFKDNPDQESMKEGCPGGPVNPDWVMHTSFKIGESQVMASDGMPGQTSGFQGFSLSLTAPTVAQCDRWFNALADGGQVQMPLGKTFFAERFGCVADKFGVSWMVIVPPAQQ
;
A
#
# COMPACT_ATOMS: atom_id res chain seq x y z
N MET A 1 -22.76 -6.63 -36.10
CA MET A 1 -21.60 -5.77 -36.31
C MET A 1 -20.63 -5.98 -35.13
N LEU A 2 -19.56 -6.70 -35.36
CA LEU A 2 -18.50 -6.88 -34.39
C LEU A 2 -17.68 -5.60 -34.31
N GLN A 3 -17.76 -4.87 -33.17
CA GLN A 3 -16.81 -3.80 -32.90
C GLN A 3 -15.46 -4.42 -32.61
N GLU A 4 -14.54 -4.31 -33.56
CA GLU A 4 -13.12 -4.57 -33.36
C GLU A 4 -12.61 -3.67 -32.20
N LYS A 5 -12.23 -4.31 -31.08
CA LYS A 5 -11.43 -3.65 -30.05
C LYS A 5 -10.07 -3.33 -30.67
N THR A 6 -9.90 -2.11 -31.14
CA THR A 6 -8.62 -1.61 -31.64
C THR A 6 -7.56 -1.75 -30.57
N LYS A 7 -6.51 -2.53 -30.86
CA LYS A 7 -5.29 -2.55 -30.06
C LYS A 7 -4.73 -1.13 -29.93
N PRO A 8 -4.28 -0.71 -28.73
CA PRO A 8 -3.69 0.61 -28.57
C PRO A 8 -2.47 0.76 -29.49
N THR A 9 -2.37 1.90 -30.15
CA THR A 9 -1.25 2.22 -31.05
C THR A 9 0.04 2.43 -30.27
N ALA A 10 1.20 2.25 -30.90
CA ALA A 10 2.51 2.47 -30.29
C ALA A 10 2.67 3.90 -29.70
N ALA A 11 2.01 4.90 -30.27
CA ALA A 11 2.01 6.29 -29.77
C ALA A 11 1.23 6.42 -28.43
N GLN A 12 0.17 5.65 -28.21
CA GLN A 12 -0.56 5.62 -26.94
C GLN A 12 0.24 4.88 -25.85
N ASN A 13 1.04 3.87 -26.21
CA ASN A 13 1.92 3.17 -25.30
C ASN A 13 3.17 3.99 -24.92
N ALA A 14 3.61 4.95 -25.74
CA ALA A 14 4.78 5.79 -25.44
C ALA A 14 4.57 6.74 -24.25
N ALA A 15 3.31 7.04 -23.85
CA ALA A 15 2.97 7.84 -22.68
C ALA A 15 2.98 7.04 -21.37
N ILE A 16 2.98 5.69 -21.43
CA ILE A 16 2.95 4.80 -20.26
C ILE A 16 4.38 4.50 -19.84
N LYS A 17 4.75 4.94 -18.63
CA LYS A 17 6.05 4.63 -18.03
C LYS A 17 5.99 3.30 -17.29
N THR A 18 7.04 2.49 -17.44
CA THR A 18 7.19 1.30 -16.61
C THR A 18 7.49 1.70 -15.18
N VAL A 19 6.69 1.22 -14.24
CA VAL A 19 6.87 1.42 -12.79
C VAL A 19 6.68 0.12 -12.05
N VAL A 20 7.36 -0.04 -10.93
CA VAL A 20 7.11 -1.11 -9.96
C VAL A 20 6.56 -0.46 -8.70
N GLN A 21 5.39 -0.91 -8.26
CA GLN A 21 4.68 -0.33 -7.14
C GLN A 21 4.25 -1.41 -6.17
N PRO A 22 4.25 -1.15 -4.85
CA PRO A 22 3.71 -2.09 -3.89
C PRO A 22 2.22 -2.31 -4.12
N TYR A 23 1.78 -3.56 -3.99
CA TYR A 23 0.37 -3.94 -3.92
C TYR A 23 0.16 -4.79 -2.66
N LEU A 24 -0.63 -4.31 -1.72
CA LEU A 24 -0.80 -4.89 -0.40
C LEU A 24 -2.17 -5.55 -0.27
N PHE A 25 -2.22 -6.75 0.32
CA PHE A 25 -3.47 -7.48 0.57
C PHE A 25 -3.76 -7.53 2.07
N PHE A 26 -4.90 -7.02 2.50
CA PHE A 26 -5.25 -6.86 3.92
C PHE A 26 -6.36 -7.79 4.42
N THR A 27 -6.98 -8.56 3.56
CA THR A 27 -7.97 -9.59 3.91
C THR A 27 -9.06 -9.09 4.87
N GLY A 28 -9.84 -8.12 4.42
CA GLY A 28 -10.94 -7.53 5.18
C GLY A 28 -10.57 -6.28 6.00
N ARG A 29 -9.30 -5.89 6.06
CA ARG A 29 -8.83 -4.72 6.82
C ARG A 29 -8.25 -3.60 5.95
N CYS A 30 -8.45 -3.66 4.62
CA CYS A 30 -7.84 -2.70 3.70
C CYS A 30 -8.29 -1.26 3.96
N GLU A 31 -9.57 -1.02 4.11
CA GLU A 31 -10.10 0.33 4.38
C GLU A 31 -9.57 0.90 5.70
N GLU A 32 -9.53 0.06 6.75
CA GLU A 32 -8.94 0.43 8.04
C GLU A 32 -7.45 0.76 7.91
N ALA A 33 -6.70 -0.03 7.14
CA ALA A 33 -5.27 0.20 6.90
C ALA A 33 -5.02 1.51 6.17
N VAL A 34 -5.77 1.79 5.11
CA VAL A 34 -5.62 3.03 4.34
C VAL A 34 -5.99 4.27 5.19
N ALA A 35 -7.04 4.19 6.01
CA ALA A 35 -7.39 5.24 6.95
C ALA A 35 -6.28 5.45 8.00
N PHE A 36 -5.66 4.38 8.47
CA PHE A 36 -4.51 4.44 9.38
C PHE A 36 -3.31 5.14 8.72
N TYR A 37 -2.95 4.80 7.48
CA TYR A 37 -1.85 5.45 6.76
C TYR A 37 -2.13 6.91 6.45
N LYS A 38 -3.37 7.27 6.18
CA LYS A 38 -3.78 8.67 6.04
C LYS A 38 -3.52 9.46 7.31
N LYS A 39 -3.90 8.91 8.47
CA LYS A 39 -3.69 9.55 9.76
C LYS A 39 -2.21 9.57 10.18
N ALA A 40 -1.51 8.45 10.01
CA ALA A 40 -0.14 8.27 10.49
C ALA A 40 0.90 8.97 9.61
N LEU A 41 0.73 8.90 8.29
CA LEU A 41 1.73 9.30 7.29
C LEU A 41 1.27 10.45 6.39
N GLY A 42 0.03 10.91 6.53
CA GLY A 42 -0.55 11.88 5.61
C GLY A 42 -0.82 11.32 4.22
N ALA A 43 -1.09 10.02 4.11
CA ALA A 43 -1.40 9.40 2.83
C ALA A 43 -2.62 10.05 2.15
N GLU A 44 -2.52 10.26 0.85
CA GLU A 44 -3.59 10.82 0.02
C GLU A 44 -4.27 9.70 -0.77
N ILE A 45 -5.56 9.46 -0.47
CA ILE A 45 -6.34 8.42 -1.17
C ILE A 45 -6.76 8.99 -2.53
N GLU A 46 -6.29 8.37 -3.61
CA GLU A 46 -6.65 8.76 -4.97
C GLU A 46 -7.93 8.05 -5.45
N MET A 47 -8.08 6.78 -5.08
CA MET A 47 -9.25 5.98 -5.44
C MET A 47 -9.46 4.87 -4.42
N LEU A 48 -10.70 4.58 -4.11
CA LEU A 48 -11.10 3.43 -3.31
C LEU A 48 -12.43 2.89 -3.86
N MET A 49 -12.46 1.59 -4.15
CA MET A 49 -13.62 0.90 -4.70
C MET A 49 -13.86 -0.39 -3.91
N HIS A 50 -15.10 -0.59 -3.47
CA HIS A 50 -15.54 -1.85 -2.86
C HIS A 50 -16.05 -2.83 -3.92
N PHE A 51 -16.13 -4.10 -3.59
CA PHE A 51 -16.68 -5.09 -4.52
C PHE A 51 -18.13 -4.80 -4.93
N LYS A 52 -18.94 -4.25 -4.04
CA LYS A 52 -20.32 -3.81 -4.34
C LYS A 52 -20.40 -2.70 -5.39
N ASP A 53 -19.34 -1.93 -5.58
CA ASP A 53 -19.28 -0.82 -6.54
C ASP A 53 -18.86 -1.29 -7.94
N ASN A 54 -18.50 -2.58 -8.09
CA ASN A 54 -18.09 -3.13 -9.37
C ASN A 54 -19.28 -3.13 -10.35
N PRO A 55 -19.16 -2.47 -11.53
CA PRO A 55 -20.23 -2.45 -12.52
C PRO A 55 -20.50 -3.83 -13.16
N ASP A 56 -19.53 -4.74 -13.10
CA ASP A 56 -19.63 -6.11 -13.61
C ASP A 56 -19.81 -7.11 -12.45
N GLN A 57 -20.99 -7.10 -11.84
CA GLN A 57 -21.32 -8.02 -10.74
C GLN A 57 -21.46 -9.48 -11.20
N GLU A 58 -21.76 -9.71 -12.47
CA GLU A 58 -22.00 -11.07 -13.02
C GLU A 58 -20.70 -11.86 -13.15
N SER A 59 -19.63 -11.24 -13.65
CA SER A 59 -18.34 -11.89 -13.78
C SER A 59 -17.73 -12.32 -12.43
N MET A 60 -18.16 -11.65 -11.36
CA MET A 60 -17.68 -11.95 -9.99
C MET A 60 -18.37 -13.18 -9.38
N LYS A 61 -19.54 -13.58 -9.90
CA LYS A 61 -20.29 -14.74 -9.38
C LYS A 61 -19.77 -16.08 -9.91
N GLU A 62 -19.20 -16.08 -11.12
CA GLU A 62 -18.86 -17.31 -11.85
C GLU A 62 -17.42 -17.77 -11.69
N GLY A 63 -16.52 -16.99 -11.13
CA GLY A 63 -15.08 -17.29 -11.24
C GLY A 63 -14.19 -17.02 -10.07
N CYS A 64 -14.71 -16.77 -8.85
CA CYS A 64 -13.86 -16.53 -7.70
C CYS A 64 -13.44 -17.83 -7.03
N PRO A 65 -12.16 -18.26 -7.14
CA PRO A 65 -11.64 -19.32 -6.30
C PRO A 65 -11.83 -18.94 -4.81
N GLY A 66 -12.43 -19.82 -4.02
CA GLY A 66 -12.60 -19.60 -2.58
C GLY A 66 -13.98 -19.14 -2.12
N GLY A 67 -14.95 -18.97 -3.03
CA GLY A 67 -16.35 -18.71 -2.68
C GLY A 67 -16.80 -17.25 -2.92
N PRO A 68 -17.98 -16.86 -2.40
CA PRO A 68 -18.54 -15.54 -2.63
C PRO A 68 -17.68 -14.44 -1.99
N VAL A 69 -17.52 -13.33 -2.72
CA VAL A 69 -16.80 -12.15 -2.25
C VAL A 69 -17.67 -11.35 -1.28
N ASN A 70 -17.08 -10.86 -0.20
CA ASN A 70 -17.76 -9.91 0.68
C ASN A 70 -17.92 -8.57 -0.07
N PRO A 71 -19.16 -8.09 -0.25
CA PRO A 71 -19.44 -6.86 -1.02
C PRO A 71 -18.82 -5.61 -0.39
N ASP A 72 -18.58 -5.60 0.91
CA ASP A 72 -18.00 -4.46 1.64
C ASP A 72 -16.47 -4.47 1.67
N TRP A 73 -15.83 -5.52 1.16
CA TRP A 73 -14.38 -5.56 1.01
C TRP A 73 -13.89 -4.60 -0.07
N VAL A 74 -12.71 -4.06 0.14
CA VAL A 74 -12.06 -3.20 -0.86
C VAL A 74 -11.55 -4.07 -2.02
N MET A 75 -12.12 -3.83 -3.20
CA MET A 75 -11.72 -4.47 -4.44
C MET A 75 -10.40 -3.91 -4.94
N HIS A 76 -10.22 -2.60 -4.83
CA HIS A 76 -9.00 -1.91 -5.20
C HIS A 76 -8.95 -0.51 -4.58
N THR A 77 -7.77 -0.11 -4.16
CA THR A 77 -7.47 1.26 -3.76
C THR A 77 -6.08 1.66 -4.22
N SER A 78 -5.91 2.92 -4.54
CA SER A 78 -4.60 3.55 -4.74
C SER A 78 -4.49 4.79 -3.85
N PHE A 79 -3.32 4.98 -3.29
CA PHE A 79 -3.01 6.12 -2.44
C PHE A 79 -1.54 6.52 -2.56
N LYS A 80 -1.23 7.76 -2.25
CA LYS A 80 0.13 8.29 -2.24
C LYS A 80 0.64 8.51 -0.84
N ILE A 81 1.90 8.16 -0.64
CA ILE A 81 2.71 8.58 0.51
C ILE A 81 3.87 9.38 -0.05
N GLY A 82 3.85 10.70 0.14
CA GLY A 82 4.75 11.59 -0.58
C GLY A 82 4.58 11.44 -2.09
N GLU A 83 5.65 11.13 -2.80
CA GLU A 83 5.64 10.93 -4.26
C GLU A 83 5.35 9.49 -4.69
N SER A 84 5.37 8.55 -3.75
CA SER A 84 5.21 7.13 -4.04
C SER A 84 3.76 6.71 -4.03
N GLN A 85 3.35 6.00 -5.08
CA GLN A 85 2.04 5.38 -5.15
C GLN A 85 2.08 3.96 -4.58
N VAL A 86 1.09 3.65 -3.76
CA VAL A 86 0.86 2.32 -3.19
C VAL A 86 -0.55 1.88 -3.56
N MET A 87 -0.69 0.62 -3.90
CA MET A 87 -1.98 0.01 -4.19
C MET A 87 -2.31 -1.04 -3.14
N ALA A 88 -3.59 -1.28 -2.93
CA ALA A 88 -4.03 -2.28 -1.98
C ALA A 88 -5.42 -2.81 -2.30
N SER A 89 -5.75 -3.93 -1.70
CA SER A 89 -7.09 -4.49 -1.67
C SER A 89 -7.24 -5.46 -0.51
N ASP A 90 -8.43 -6.01 -0.35
CA ASP A 90 -8.65 -7.12 0.57
C ASP A 90 -8.34 -8.49 -0.05
N GLY A 91 -7.99 -8.51 -1.35
CA GLY A 91 -7.71 -9.73 -2.07
C GLY A 91 -8.97 -10.53 -2.42
N MET A 92 -8.77 -11.79 -2.68
CA MET A 92 -9.85 -12.72 -3.04
C MET A 92 -10.24 -13.62 -1.85
N PRO A 93 -11.46 -14.15 -1.83
CA PRO A 93 -11.88 -15.10 -0.79
C PRO A 93 -10.91 -16.27 -0.66
N GLY A 94 -10.65 -16.70 0.58
CA GLY A 94 -9.74 -17.82 0.86
C GLY A 94 -8.25 -17.49 0.84
N GLN A 95 -7.87 -16.27 0.46
CA GLN A 95 -6.49 -15.80 0.60
C GLN A 95 -6.21 -15.39 2.04
N THR A 96 -5.02 -15.70 2.54
CA THR A 96 -4.52 -15.20 3.82
C THR A 96 -3.52 -14.09 3.55
N SER A 97 -3.62 -12.99 4.30
CA SER A 97 -2.61 -11.94 4.26
C SER A 97 -1.39 -12.30 5.10
N GLY A 98 -0.23 -11.98 4.59
CA GLY A 98 1.02 -12.10 5.32
C GLY A 98 2.07 -11.23 4.65
N PHE A 99 2.74 -10.38 5.44
CA PHE A 99 3.74 -9.44 4.96
C PHE A 99 5.12 -9.85 5.43
N GLN A 100 5.70 -10.85 4.76
CA GLN A 100 6.99 -11.40 5.12
C GLN A 100 7.99 -11.25 3.97
N GLY A 101 9.25 -11.10 4.33
CA GLY A 101 10.35 -11.07 3.40
C GLY A 101 10.56 -9.74 2.67
N PHE A 102 9.88 -8.68 3.08
CA PHE A 102 10.07 -7.33 2.56
C PHE A 102 9.69 -6.27 3.59
N SER A 103 10.12 -5.05 3.37
CA SER A 103 9.70 -3.86 4.12
C SER A 103 9.45 -2.71 3.15
N LEU A 104 8.55 -1.81 3.53
CA LEU A 104 8.42 -0.53 2.84
C LEU A 104 9.41 0.45 3.48
N SER A 105 10.26 1.07 2.66
CA SER A 105 11.23 2.06 3.12
C SER A 105 10.66 3.46 2.99
N LEU A 106 10.55 4.16 4.12
CA LEU A 106 10.00 5.50 4.22
C LEU A 106 11.11 6.49 4.56
N THR A 107 11.46 7.33 3.59
CA THR A 107 12.46 8.37 3.77
C THR A 107 11.81 9.62 4.35
N ALA A 108 12.26 10.06 5.52
CA ALA A 108 11.81 11.27 6.16
C ALA A 108 12.78 12.43 5.88
N PRO A 109 12.26 13.65 5.65
CA PRO A 109 13.11 14.82 5.38
C PRO A 109 13.85 15.32 6.61
N THR A 110 13.33 15.05 7.81
CA THR A 110 13.92 15.50 9.09
C THR A 110 13.83 14.41 10.16
N VAL A 111 14.70 14.50 11.16
CA VAL A 111 14.64 13.60 12.34
C VAL A 111 13.30 13.73 13.06
N ALA A 112 12.76 14.94 13.23
CA ALA A 112 11.48 15.16 13.88
C ALA A 112 10.33 14.47 13.12
N GLN A 113 10.32 14.52 11.79
CA GLN A 113 9.31 13.85 10.98
C GLN A 113 9.48 12.33 11.04
N CYS A 114 10.71 11.84 11.01
CA CYS A 114 11.03 10.42 11.19
C CYS A 114 10.47 9.88 12.52
N ASP A 115 10.70 10.59 13.61
CA ASP A 115 10.21 10.20 14.94
C ASP A 115 8.67 10.16 14.99
N ARG A 116 8.00 11.17 14.41
CA ARG A 116 6.52 11.21 14.34
C ARG A 116 5.96 10.03 13.54
N TRP A 117 6.48 9.78 12.36
CA TRP A 117 6.00 8.68 11.51
C TRP A 117 6.26 7.32 12.13
N PHE A 118 7.47 7.12 12.68
CA PHE A 118 7.81 5.88 13.35
C PHE A 118 6.87 5.59 14.54
N ASN A 119 6.65 6.57 15.40
CA ASN A 119 5.78 6.42 16.56
C ASN A 119 4.32 6.18 16.15
N ALA A 120 3.84 6.85 15.09
CA ALA A 120 2.50 6.63 14.56
C ALA A 120 2.33 5.24 13.99
N LEU A 121 3.32 4.72 13.25
CA LEU A 121 3.31 3.36 12.72
C LEU A 121 3.41 2.30 13.82
N ALA A 122 4.11 2.61 14.93
CA ALA A 122 4.27 1.71 16.06
C ALA A 122 3.00 1.57 16.91
N ASP A 123 2.03 2.45 16.75
CA ASP A 123 0.77 2.42 17.51
C ASP A 123 -0.03 1.16 17.16
N GLY A 124 -0.19 0.27 18.14
CA GLY A 124 -0.78 -1.07 17.95
C GLY A 124 0.08 -2.07 17.20
N GLY A 125 1.28 -1.67 16.81
CA GLY A 125 2.26 -2.49 16.11
C GLY A 125 3.38 -2.99 17.00
N GLN A 126 4.51 -3.33 16.39
CA GLN A 126 5.69 -3.86 17.08
C GLN A 126 6.96 -3.21 16.57
N VAL A 127 7.72 -2.60 17.47
CA VAL A 127 9.06 -2.10 17.16
C VAL A 127 10.00 -3.29 16.95
N GLN A 128 10.60 -3.37 15.76
CA GLN A 128 11.57 -4.41 15.40
C GLN A 128 13.00 -3.94 15.65
N MET A 129 13.28 -2.67 15.35
CA MET A 129 14.53 -2.00 15.66
C MET A 129 14.21 -0.57 16.12
N PRO A 130 14.55 -0.19 17.35
CA PRO A 130 14.31 1.16 17.86
C PRO A 130 15.01 2.23 17.00
N LEU A 131 14.43 3.42 16.95
CA LEU A 131 15.04 4.57 16.29
C LEU A 131 16.41 4.90 16.90
N GLY A 132 17.38 5.10 16.05
CA GLY A 132 18.73 5.49 16.46
C GLY A 132 19.54 6.01 15.28
N LYS A 133 20.67 6.62 15.58
CA LYS A 133 21.67 6.97 14.59
C LYS A 133 22.45 5.72 14.19
N THR A 134 22.74 5.58 12.91
CA THR A 134 23.58 4.52 12.36
C THR A 134 24.73 5.13 11.55
N PHE A 135 25.67 4.29 11.06
CA PHE A 135 26.74 4.78 10.20
C PHE A 135 26.24 5.21 8.81
N PHE A 136 25.06 4.75 8.39
CA PHE A 136 24.47 5.02 7.07
C PHE A 136 23.28 5.99 7.13
N ALA A 137 22.82 6.42 8.30
CA ALA A 137 21.65 7.26 8.46
C ALA A 137 21.75 8.16 9.70
N GLU A 138 21.20 9.37 9.61
CA GLU A 138 21.03 10.26 10.77
C GLU A 138 20.00 9.69 11.76
N ARG A 139 18.98 9.00 11.25
CA ARG A 139 17.95 8.34 12.03
C ARG A 139 17.46 7.13 11.26
N PHE A 140 17.32 6.00 11.93
CA PHE A 140 16.86 4.76 11.33
C PHE A 140 16.14 3.90 12.36
N GLY A 141 15.07 3.26 11.97
CA GLY A 141 14.37 2.27 12.76
C GLY A 141 13.49 1.38 11.91
N CYS A 142 13.11 0.24 12.46
CA CYS A 142 12.21 -0.71 11.82
C CYS A 142 11.02 -0.98 12.73
N VAL A 143 9.83 -1.01 12.14
CA VAL A 143 8.57 -1.23 12.85
C VAL A 143 7.62 -2.04 11.99
N ALA A 144 6.94 -3.03 12.55
CA ALA A 144 5.76 -3.63 11.96
C ALA A 144 4.54 -2.89 12.47
N ASP A 145 3.70 -2.40 11.56
CA ASP A 145 2.46 -1.75 11.96
C ASP A 145 1.42 -2.77 12.47
N LYS A 146 0.29 -2.27 12.96
CA LYS A 146 -0.76 -3.13 13.51
C LYS A 146 -1.40 -4.09 12.51
N PHE A 147 -1.15 -3.91 11.21
CA PHE A 147 -1.58 -4.82 10.14
C PHE A 147 -0.50 -5.83 9.76
N GLY A 148 0.69 -5.73 10.35
CA GLY A 148 1.83 -6.60 10.08
C GLY A 148 2.74 -6.14 8.95
N VAL A 149 2.48 -4.99 8.33
CA VAL A 149 3.36 -4.42 7.31
C VAL A 149 4.61 -3.88 7.97
N SER A 150 5.77 -4.34 7.50
CA SER A 150 7.07 -3.89 8.00
C SER A 150 7.50 -2.60 7.29
N TRP A 151 7.96 -1.65 8.10
CA TRP A 151 8.45 -0.34 7.66
C TRP A 151 9.86 -0.11 8.14
N MET A 152 10.70 0.41 7.25
CA MET A 152 11.99 0.99 7.59
C MET A 152 11.86 2.50 7.46
N VAL A 153 12.02 3.25 8.56
CA VAL A 153 11.92 4.71 8.54
C VAL A 153 13.32 5.28 8.66
N ILE A 154 13.71 6.12 7.72
CA ILE A 154 15.09 6.57 7.56
C ILE A 154 15.17 8.08 7.29
N VAL A 155 16.13 8.73 7.92
CA VAL A 155 16.68 10.02 7.50
C VAL A 155 18.08 9.75 6.95
N PRO A 156 18.34 10.01 5.66
CA PRO A 156 19.66 9.82 5.07
C PRO A 156 20.73 10.65 5.81
N PRO A 157 22.01 10.28 5.71
CA PRO A 157 23.08 11.10 6.27
C PRO A 157 23.09 12.47 5.58
N ALA A 158 23.51 13.51 6.33
CA ALA A 158 23.70 14.83 5.74
C ALA A 158 24.67 14.73 4.55
N GLN A 159 24.27 15.30 3.42
CA GLN A 159 25.16 15.39 2.27
C GLN A 159 26.35 16.29 2.65
N GLN A 160 27.56 15.75 2.54
CA GLN A 160 28.80 16.52 2.71
C GLN A 160 29.10 17.31 1.43
#